data_bf817d89a61c275e1f86e53958b963ad
#
_entry.id   bf817d89a61c275e1f86e53958b963ad
#
_cell.length_a   1.000
_cell.length_b   1.000
_cell.length_c   1.000
_cell.angle_alpha   90.00
_cell.angle_beta   90.00
_cell.angle_gamma   90.00
#
_symmetry.space_group_name_H-M   'P 1'
#
loop_
_entity.id
_entity.type
_entity.pdbx_description
1 polymer ?
#
loop_
_entity_poly.entity_id
_entity_poly.type
_entity_poly.pdbx_seq_one_letter_code
_entity_poly.pdbx_strand_id
1 'polypeptide(L)'
;MDKRENILEAWIMVEHLSEGDIKLSDKLLKKLEIPKDRDYYSLLNEEIQGQNLSNDKGGIVLYFNTYPFSTVIQLLREKYNLSETDDEVSVGDKFSFALYFDKELKLQGEMTFFTASYYILQNNSIPQEKDFLKFEKENKENINSIFDCPEEEDYIAFFNKAFTKLLNQYSVQTEKTRMKVLNNLETDATNLHSFFVDDLEKAKSIKARNLECYLSGENESRINLNSKANTQGFNPAAFEEILQAKNYPLSRFPANPKFSLSLMQQLAVNLAIQDSNEKIRSVNGPPGTGKTTLLKDVFAELLVEQAYEIAKLADKDLSKMDRLNYYDKAYIAVMPSVIAEKEIIVASSNNGAVQNIVKELPLINKVDESFVDKLRDADYFWEISNAKLSMEWIKKEVGNYIEVPKAIPYEDEKHWGLFSLEGGKKENMSGIITALKHVENYLYNAYESSSDVYARFLEKYRKQCKYKEERQRIAEDHAELLHLQKEIELKCIKLEKKRKELECEFKAFKEKNNADSIKIKQESSDIEGKIASFSNHIEKNLKEKENIHQAIQALQLQKPSWFQFAAKKEFKEKMRCFSEELLELLAKEKELNLEYSNLKEGKRRIYRSIERK
;
A
#
# COMPACT_ATOMS: atom_id res chain seq x y z
N MET A 1 -22.30 23.13 -10.20
CA MET A 1 -21.64 22.38 -9.14
C MET A 1 -20.33 21.83 -9.67
N ASP A 2 -19.27 21.97 -8.94
CA ASP A 2 -17.96 21.41 -9.31
C ASP A 2 -18.05 19.86 -9.27
N LYS A 3 -17.42 19.18 -10.22
CA LYS A 3 -17.36 17.71 -10.28
C LYS A 3 -16.88 17.11 -8.95
N ARG A 4 -15.93 17.78 -8.31
CA ARG A 4 -15.40 17.43 -6.99
C ARG A 4 -16.48 17.44 -5.91
N GLU A 5 -17.24 18.51 -5.81
CA GLU A 5 -18.30 18.69 -4.82
C GLU A 5 -19.36 17.60 -4.97
N ASN A 6 -19.78 17.32 -6.22
CA ASN A 6 -20.74 16.23 -6.50
C ASN A 6 -20.24 14.85 -6.07
N ILE A 7 -18.93 14.55 -6.25
CA ILE A 7 -18.35 13.27 -5.82
C ILE A 7 -18.35 13.17 -4.29
N LEU A 8 -17.92 14.23 -3.60
CA LEU A 8 -17.89 14.25 -2.13
C LEU A 8 -19.30 14.15 -1.55
N GLU A 9 -20.27 14.89 -2.08
CA GLU A 9 -21.67 14.77 -1.66
C GLU A 9 -22.23 13.35 -1.88
N ALA A 10 -21.91 12.72 -3.02
CA ALA A 10 -22.32 11.35 -3.28
C ALA A 10 -21.71 10.36 -2.26
N TRP A 11 -20.45 10.53 -1.90
CA TRP A 11 -19.79 9.70 -0.90
C TRP A 11 -20.35 9.93 0.51
N ILE A 12 -20.60 11.18 0.90
CA ILE A 12 -21.27 11.51 2.17
C ILE A 12 -22.64 10.81 2.24
N MET A 13 -23.39 10.82 1.16
CA MET A 13 -24.68 10.12 1.13
C MET A 13 -24.54 8.60 1.23
N VAL A 14 -23.52 8.00 0.61
CA VAL A 14 -23.22 6.57 0.78
C VAL A 14 -22.87 6.25 2.25
N GLU A 15 -22.11 7.10 2.90
CA GLU A 15 -21.79 6.92 4.32
C GLU A 15 -23.05 7.04 5.19
N HIS A 16 -23.90 8.03 4.97
CA HIS A 16 -25.19 8.13 5.66
C HIS A 16 -26.12 6.92 5.40
N LEU A 17 -26.04 6.31 4.22
CA LEU A 17 -26.78 5.06 3.93
C LEU A 17 -26.16 3.85 4.65
N SER A 18 -24.89 3.89 5.00
CA SER A 18 -24.24 2.85 5.79
C SER A 18 -24.60 2.90 7.29
N GLU A 19 -25.07 4.05 7.78
CA GLU A 19 -25.45 4.26 9.16
C GLU A 19 -26.75 3.50 9.55
N GLY A 20 -26.97 3.35 10.85
CA GLY A 20 -28.22 2.79 11.39
C GLY A 20 -28.36 1.29 11.27
N ASP A 21 -27.25 0.55 11.16
CA ASP A 21 -27.28 -0.92 11.19
C ASP A 21 -27.68 -1.45 12.57
N ILE A 22 -28.57 -2.45 12.57
CA ILE A 22 -28.99 -3.13 13.78
C ILE A 22 -28.92 -4.65 13.61
N LYS A 23 -28.27 -5.33 14.56
CA LYS A 23 -28.20 -6.79 14.56
C LYS A 23 -29.34 -7.37 15.38
N LEU A 24 -30.44 -7.72 14.75
CA LEU A 24 -31.64 -8.28 15.43
C LEU A 24 -31.36 -9.58 16.22
N SER A 25 -30.23 -10.23 15.93
CA SER A 25 -29.73 -11.40 16.68
C SER A 25 -29.00 -11.06 17.99
N ASP A 26 -28.77 -9.77 18.28
CA ASP A 26 -28.18 -9.34 19.54
C ASP A 26 -29.10 -9.70 20.70
N LYS A 27 -28.61 -10.52 21.64
CA LYS A 27 -29.37 -10.97 22.82
C LYS A 27 -29.73 -9.85 23.79
N LEU A 28 -29.06 -8.71 23.70
CA LEU A 28 -29.34 -7.53 24.53
C LEU A 28 -30.49 -6.69 23.97
N LEU A 29 -30.88 -6.91 22.71
CA LEU A 29 -32.00 -6.23 22.09
C LEU A 29 -33.30 -6.93 22.45
N LYS A 30 -34.19 -6.20 23.12
CA LYS A 30 -35.55 -6.65 23.45
C LYS A 30 -36.57 -5.97 22.53
N LYS A 31 -37.69 -6.64 22.27
CA LYS A 31 -38.83 -6.01 21.58
C LYS A 31 -39.58 -5.10 22.54
N LEU A 32 -40.13 -4.04 22.00
CA LEU A 32 -41.04 -3.17 22.75
C LEU A 32 -42.46 -3.80 22.74
N GLU A 33 -42.69 -4.76 23.64
CA GLU A 33 -44.00 -5.41 23.82
C GLU A 33 -44.66 -4.86 25.07
N ILE A 34 -45.84 -4.21 24.89
CA ILE A 34 -46.58 -3.60 25.99
C ILE A 34 -47.62 -4.56 26.46
N PRO A 35 -47.55 -5.05 27.69
CA PRO A 35 -48.60 -5.81 28.33
C PRO A 35 -49.88 -4.96 28.50
N LYS A 36 -51.08 -5.60 28.42
CA LYS A 36 -52.38 -4.90 28.46
C LYS A 36 -52.60 -4.01 29.72
N ASP A 37 -51.88 -4.30 30.80
CA ASP A 37 -52.05 -3.67 32.10
C ASP A 37 -50.91 -2.74 32.49
N ARG A 38 -50.07 -2.30 31.54
CA ARG A 38 -48.89 -1.45 31.80
C ARG A 38 -48.82 -0.26 30.84
N ASP A 39 -48.28 0.85 31.35
CA ASP A 39 -47.94 2.01 30.57
C ASP A 39 -46.46 2.00 30.10
N TYR A 40 -46.13 2.89 29.16
CA TYR A 40 -44.76 2.96 28.57
C TYR A 40 -43.71 3.34 29.60
N TYR A 41 -43.99 4.27 30.48
CA TYR A 41 -43.04 4.72 31.51
C TYR A 41 -42.66 3.56 32.44
N SER A 42 -43.68 2.87 32.96
CA SER A 42 -43.47 1.75 33.89
C SER A 42 -42.66 0.61 33.23
N LEU A 43 -42.97 0.29 31.97
CA LEU A 43 -42.24 -0.73 31.23
C LEU A 43 -40.74 -0.38 31.05
N LEU A 44 -40.45 0.84 30.58
CA LEU A 44 -39.08 1.27 30.31
C LEU A 44 -38.27 1.44 31.60
N ASN A 45 -38.93 1.96 32.65
CA ASN A 45 -38.29 2.10 33.96
C ASN A 45 -37.93 0.76 34.58
N GLU A 46 -38.79 -0.25 34.49
CA GLU A 46 -38.47 -1.62 34.95
C GLU A 46 -37.26 -2.20 34.20
N GLU A 47 -37.18 -1.98 32.89
CA GLU A 47 -36.04 -2.46 32.11
C GLU A 47 -34.71 -1.80 32.54
N ILE A 48 -34.74 -0.51 32.87
CA ILE A 48 -33.60 0.22 33.41
C ILE A 48 -33.23 -0.29 34.82
N GLN A 49 -34.21 -0.41 35.70
CA GLN A 49 -34.00 -0.84 37.09
C GLN A 49 -33.56 -2.31 37.20
N GLY A 50 -33.96 -3.14 36.21
CA GLY A 50 -33.55 -4.54 36.13
C GLY A 50 -32.05 -4.76 35.83
N GLN A 51 -31.33 -3.70 35.49
CA GLN A 51 -29.89 -3.74 35.20
C GLN A 51 -29.11 -2.84 36.18
N ASN A 52 -28.00 -3.34 36.73
CA ASN A 52 -27.07 -2.55 37.54
C ASN A 52 -26.27 -1.56 36.67
N LEU A 53 -26.82 -0.37 36.44
CA LEU A 53 -26.11 0.68 35.73
C LEU A 53 -25.10 1.35 36.66
N SER A 54 -23.83 1.07 36.46
CA SER A 54 -22.73 1.56 37.28
C SER A 54 -22.28 3.00 36.94
N ASN A 55 -22.74 3.56 35.79
CA ASN A 55 -22.32 4.86 35.29
C ASN A 55 -23.50 5.82 35.19
N ASP A 56 -23.31 7.10 35.57
CA ASP A 56 -24.33 8.14 35.45
C ASP A 56 -24.74 8.46 34.01
N LYS A 57 -23.93 8.07 33.03
CA LYS A 57 -24.22 8.16 31.60
C LYS A 57 -25.03 6.98 31.03
N GLY A 58 -25.53 6.11 31.90
CA GLY A 58 -26.35 4.96 31.51
C GLY A 58 -27.81 5.35 31.28
N GLY A 59 -28.52 4.47 30.58
CA GLY A 59 -29.94 4.64 30.27
C GLY A 59 -30.44 3.59 29.26
N ILE A 60 -31.49 3.95 28.53
CA ILE A 60 -32.10 3.08 27.54
C ILE A 60 -32.15 3.75 26.15
N VAL A 61 -31.85 2.98 25.12
CA VAL A 61 -32.02 3.38 23.72
C VAL A 61 -33.19 2.62 23.10
N LEU A 62 -33.98 3.31 22.30
CA LEU A 62 -35.08 2.75 21.52
C LEU A 62 -34.78 2.95 20.04
N TYR A 63 -34.73 1.85 19.27
CA TYR A 63 -34.57 1.82 17.82
C TYR A 63 -35.94 1.56 17.19
N PHE A 64 -36.50 2.55 16.51
CA PHE A 64 -37.87 2.52 16.00
C PHE A 64 -37.95 2.01 14.57
N ASN A 65 -39.00 1.22 14.30
CA ASN A 65 -39.34 0.71 12.99
C ASN A 65 -38.17 0.02 12.28
N THR A 66 -37.74 -1.12 12.80
CA THR A 66 -36.68 -1.93 12.14
C THR A 66 -37.21 -2.57 10.85
N TYR A 67 -36.36 -2.58 9.81
CA TYR A 67 -36.67 -3.14 8.49
C TYR A 67 -35.39 -3.67 7.81
N PRO A 68 -35.53 -4.65 6.88
CA PRO A 68 -34.41 -5.10 6.06
C PRO A 68 -33.95 -3.98 5.12
N PHE A 69 -32.64 -3.74 5.03
CA PHE A 69 -32.11 -2.71 4.13
C PHE A 69 -32.39 -3.03 2.65
N SER A 70 -32.59 -4.30 2.31
CA SER A 70 -33.06 -4.73 0.98
C SER A 70 -34.32 -3.99 0.49
N THR A 71 -35.21 -3.59 1.41
CA THR A 71 -36.39 -2.78 1.09
C THR A 71 -36.03 -1.44 0.48
N VAL A 72 -35.03 -0.75 1.01
CA VAL A 72 -34.52 0.53 0.47
C VAL A 72 -33.83 0.32 -0.87
N ILE A 73 -33.01 -0.73 -0.97
CA ILE A 73 -32.30 -1.06 -2.20
C ILE A 73 -33.30 -1.36 -3.33
N GLN A 74 -34.32 -2.14 -3.06
CA GLN A 74 -35.37 -2.46 -4.05
C GLN A 74 -36.09 -1.20 -4.52
N LEU A 75 -36.49 -0.35 -3.59
CA LEU A 75 -37.17 0.92 -3.90
C LEU A 75 -36.32 1.82 -4.78
N LEU A 76 -35.00 1.92 -4.50
CA LEU A 76 -34.07 2.71 -5.31
C LEU A 76 -33.82 2.09 -6.68
N ARG A 77 -33.72 0.75 -6.78
CA ARG A 77 -33.57 0.04 -8.05
C ARG A 77 -34.79 0.29 -8.95
N GLU A 78 -36.00 0.14 -8.43
CA GLU A 78 -37.24 0.41 -9.16
C GLU A 78 -37.28 1.87 -9.64
N LYS A 79 -36.96 2.82 -8.76
CA LYS A 79 -37.01 4.24 -9.10
C LYS A 79 -36.02 4.65 -10.18
N TYR A 80 -34.77 4.14 -10.12
CA TYR A 80 -33.70 4.53 -11.03
C TYR A 80 -33.51 3.53 -12.18
N ASN A 81 -34.41 2.56 -12.36
CA ASN A 81 -34.35 1.52 -13.39
C ASN A 81 -32.98 0.79 -13.42
N LEU A 82 -32.45 0.45 -12.25
CA LEU A 82 -31.17 -0.24 -12.14
C LEU A 82 -31.39 -1.75 -12.32
N SER A 83 -30.56 -2.39 -13.16
CA SER A 83 -30.60 -3.84 -13.36
C SER A 83 -30.30 -4.60 -12.06
N GLU A 84 -30.94 -5.76 -11.89
CA GLU A 84 -30.54 -6.70 -10.86
C GLU A 84 -29.09 -7.14 -11.14
N THR A 85 -28.26 -7.08 -10.11
CA THR A 85 -26.93 -7.67 -10.17
C THR A 85 -27.03 -9.10 -9.64
N ASP A 86 -26.32 -10.05 -10.28
CA ASP A 86 -26.28 -11.47 -9.86
C ASP A 86 -25.66 -11.68 -8.45
N ASP A 87 -25.09 -10.63 -7.86
CA ASP A 87 -24.55 -10.67 -6.51
C ASP A 87 -25.68 -10.51 -5.49
N GLU A 88 -26.02 -11.58 -4.78
CA GLU A 88 -26.82 -11.53 -3.55
C GLU A 88 -26.01 -10.75 -2.48
N VAL A 89 -26.24 -9.45 -2.40
CA VAL A 89 -25.68 -8.64 -1.31
C VAL A 89 -26.46 -8.98 -0.05
N SER A 90 -25.85 -9.72 0.86
CA SER A 90 -26.38 -9.93 2.21
C SER A 90 -26.37 -8.59 2.93
N VAL A 91 -27.52 -7.94 2.96
CA VAL A 91 -27.73 -6.67 3.65
C VAL A 91 -28.37 -6.93 5.00
N GLY A 92 -27.90 -6.21 6.03
CA GLY A 92 -28.44 -6.27 7.39
C GLY A 92 -29.79 -5.56 7.52
N ASP A 93 -30.25 -5.51 8.77
CA ASP A 93 -31.43 -4.72 9.14
C ASP A 93 -31.01 -3.31 9.56
N LYS A 94 -31.92 -2.37 9.32
CA LYS A 94 -31.80 -0.97 9.76
C LYS A 94 -33.02 -0.56 10.58
N PHE A 95 -32.93 0.60 11.21
CA PHE A 95 -34.04 1.25 11.91
C PHE A 95 -34.28 2.64 11.33
N SER A 96 -35.47 3.20 11.59
CA SER A 96 -35.83 4.53 11.10
C SER A 96 -35.15 5.64 11.88
N PHE A 97 -35.24 5.60 13.20
CA PHE A 97 -34.60 6.56 14.10
C PHE A 97 -34.37 5.93 15.48
N ALA A 98 -33.47 6.54 16.26
CA ALA A 98 -33.17 6.12 17.62
C ALA A 98 -33.38 7.28 18.61
N LEU A 99 -33.95 6.97 19.78
CA LEU A 99 -34.10 7.89 20.90
C LEU A 99 -33.38 7.32 22.10
N TYR A 100 -32.74 8.22 22.84
CA TYR A 100 -31.98 7.92 24.04
C TYR A 100 -32.63 8.58 25.25
N PHE A 101 -32.87 7.78 26.27
CA PHE A 101 -33.40 8.24 27.53
C PHE A 101 -32.43 7.88 28.67
N ASP A 102 -32.17 8.80 29.56
CA ASP A 102 -31.36 8.56 30.75
C ASP A 102 -32.05 7.63 31.77
N LYS A 103 -31.45 7.47 32.95
CA LYS A 103 -31.99 6.63 34.02
C LYS A 103 -33.35 7.09 34.56
N GLU A 104 -33.64 8.37 34.40
CA GLU A 104 -34.90 9.00 34.82
C GLU A 104 -35.90 9.07 33.67
N LEU A 105 -35.63 8.44 32.55
CA LEU A 105 -36.39 8.47 31.29
C LEU A 105 -36.50 9.87 30.68
N LYS A 106 -35.56 10.80 30.99
CA LYS A 106 -35.47 12.09 30.31
C LYS A 106 -34.81 11.93 28.96
N LEU A 107 -35.41 12.51 27.93
CA LEU A 107 -34.90 12.44 26.55
C LEU A 107 -33.53 13.14 26.46
N GLN A 108 -32.57 12.45 25.88
CA GLN A 108 -31.26 12.99 25.49
C GLN A 108 -31.33 13.49 24.04
N GLY A 109 -31.98 14.64 23.83
CA GLY A 109 -32.39 15.13 22.51
C GLY A 109 -31.25 15.30 21.51
N GLU A 110 -30.03 15.66 21.98
CA GLU A 110 -28.87 15.80 21.14
C GLU A 110 -28.39 14.44 20.56
N MET A 111 -28.67 13.35 21.28
CA MET A 111 -28.33 11.99 20.83
C MET A 111 -29.37 11.39 19.89
N THR A 112 -30.51 12.07 19.66
CA THR A 112 -31.53 11.62 18.72
C THR A 112 -30.92 11.44 17.33
N PHE A 113 -31.17 10.29 16.70
CA PHE A 113 -30.55 9.94 15.44
C PHE A 113 -31.61 9.51 14.43
N PHE A 114 -31.51 10.04 13.20
CA PHE A 114 -32.37 9.67 12.06
C PHE A 114 -31.51 9.08 10.94
N THR A 115 -31.97 7.98 10.33
CA THR A 115 -31.26 7.36 9.23
C THR A 115 -31.62 7.97 7.88
N ALA A 116 -30.66 8.10 6.96
CA ALA A 116 -30.93 8.51 5.58
C ALA A 116 -31.83 7.50 4.84
N SER A 117 -31.76 6.23 5.19
CA SER A 117 -32.64 5.19 4.67
C SER A 117 -34.11 5.43 5.06
N TYR A 118 -34.37 5.96 6.24
CA TYR A 118 -35.74 6.35 6.63
C TYR A 118 -36.26 7.53 5.79
N TYR A 119 -35.42 8.55 5.54
CA TYR A 119 -35.78 9.63 4.60
C TYR A 119 -36.20 9.07 3.24
N ILE A 120 -35.42 8.12 2.69
CA ILE A 120 -35.69 7.51 1.39
C ILE A 120 -37.03 6.74 1.40
N LEU A 121 -37.31 5.99 2.46
CA LEU A 121 -38.59 5.27 2.59
C LEU A 121 -39.79 6.22 2.62
N GLN A 122 -39.63 7.41 3.20
CA GLN A 122 -40.71 8.40 3.24
C GLN A 122 -40.88 9.18 1.95
N ASN A 123 -39.77 9.58 1.32
CA ASN A 123 -39.80 10.52 0.20
C ASN A 123 -39.57 9.84 -1.17
N ASN A 124 -39.33 8.53 -1.17
CA ASN A 124 -39.02 7.76 -2.37
C ASN A 124 -37.91 8.40 -3.23
N SER A 125 -36.90 9.01 -2.58
CA SER A 125 -35.76 9.67 -3.28
C SER A 125 -34.53 9.76 -2.38
N ILE A 126 -33.36 9.64 -2.99
CA ILE A 126 -32.10 9.94 -2.32
C ILE A 126 -32.07 11.45 -2.07
N PRO A 127 -31.88 11.93 -0.82
CA PRO A 127 -31.76 13.36 -0.54
C PRO A 127 -30.42 13.93 -1.02
N GLN A 128 -30.37 15.22 -1.29
CA GLN A 128 -29.12 15.94 -1.19
C GLN A 128 -28.73 16.07 0.29
N GLU A 129 -27.45 16.18 0.59
CA GLU A 129 -26.97 16.27 1.96
C GLU A 129 -27.69 17.38 2.78
N LYS A 130 -27.78 18.58 2.24
CA LYS A 130 -28.49 19.70 2.86
C LYS A 130 -29.96 19.40 3.18
N ASP A 131 -30.64 18.61 2.33
CA ASP A 131 -32.05 18.24 2.53
C ASP A 131 -32.16 17.20 3.65
N PHE A 132 -31.19 16.28 3.74
CA PHE A 132 -31.11 15.31 4.83
C PHE A 132 -30.83 15.99 6.18
N LEU A 133 -29.83 16.87 6.24
CA LEU A 133 -29.52 17.62 7.46
C LEU A 133 -30.70 18.49 7.93
N LYS A 134 -31.43 19.11 7.00
CA LYS A 134 -32.64 19.86 7.31
C LYS A 134 -33.73 18.94 7.86
N PHE A 135 -33.96 17.80 7.21
CA PHE A 135 -34.92 16.79 7.68
C PHE A 135 -34.58 16.29 9.08
N GLU A 136 -33.32 15.97 9.33
CA GLU A 136 -32.85 15.50 10.63
C GLU A 136 -33.08 16.56 11.71
N LYS A 137 -32.70 17.80 11.44
CA LYS A 137 -32.88 18.93 12.37
C LYS A 137 -34.34 19.18 12.71
N GLU A 138 -35.21 19.27 11.71
CA GLU A 138 -36.65 19.49 11.90
C GLU A 138 -37.30 18.38 12.74
N ASN A 139 -36.91 17.12 12.50
CA ASN A 139 -37.42 15.99 13.24
C ASN A 139 -36.87 15.95 14.69
N LYS A 140 -35.59 16.29 14.92
CA LYS A 140 -35.02 16.44 16.27
C LYS A 140 -35.73 17.53 17.07
N GLU A 141 -35.94 18.69 16.49
CA GLU A 141 -36.65 19.78 17.11
C GLU A 141 -38.11 19.39 17.47
N ASN A 142 -38.76 18.67 16.56
CA ASN A 142 -40.12 18.18 16.80
C ASN A 142 -40.17 17.14 17.95
N ILE A 143 -39.26 16.18 17.97
CA ILE A 143 -39.18 15.19 19.07
C ILE A 143 -38.87 15.87 20.39
N ASN A 144 -37.93 16.83 20.44
CA ASN A 144 -37.63 17.60 21.63
C ASN A 144 -38.91 18.33 22.14
N SER A 145 -39.68 18.94 21.26
CA SER A 145 -40.94 19.58 21.61
C SER A 145 -42.02 18.63 22.14
N ILE A 146 -42.01 17.36 21.70
CA ILE A 146 -42.94 16.33 22.20
C ILE A 146 -42.60 15.96 23.64
N PHE A 147 -41.32 15.90 24.00
CA PHE A 147 -40.84 15.49 25.31
C PHE A 147 -40.46 16.69 26.23
N ASP A 148 -40.78 17.91 25.84
CA ASP A 148 -40.61 19.11 26.65
C ASP A 148 -41.73 19.18 27.70
N CYS A 149 -41.42 18.70 28.92
CA CYS A 149 -42.40 18.61 30.01
C CYS A 149 -42.57 19.97 30.71
N PRO A 150 -43.81 20.52 30.82
CA PRO A 150 -44.05 21.70 31.63
C PRO A 150 -43.74 21.44 33.11
N GLU A 151 -43.22 22.45 33.82
CA GLU A 151 -42.80 22.33 35.22
C GLU A 151 -43.93 21.91 36.19
N GLU A 152 -45.20 22.15 35.84
CA GLU A 152 -46.36 21.87 36.67
C GLU A 152 -47.04 20.53 36.38
N GLU A 153 -46.58 19.75 35.39
CA GLU A 153 -47.19 18.46 34.95
C GLU A 153 -46.54 17.26 35.67
N ASP A 154 -47.36 16.24 36.01
CA ASP A 154 -46.85 14.96 36.48
C ASP A 154 -46.06 14.27 35.34
N TYR A 155 -44.77 14.09 35.60
CA TYR A 155 -43.85 13.57 34.56
C TYR A 155 -44.25 12.21 34.01
N ILE A 156 -44.78 11.29 34.84
CA ILE A 156 -45.17 9.96 34.41
C ILE A 156 -46.36 10.04 33.45
N ALA A 157 -47.40 10.82 33.82
CA ALA A 157 -48.56 11.03 32.94
C ALA A 157 -48.18 11.76 31.65
N PHE A 158 -47.30 12.76 31.75
CA PHE A 158 -46.78 13.49 30.62
C PHE A 158 -45.99 12.56 29.67
N PHE A 159 -45.05 11.77 30.18
CA PHE A 159 -44.22 10.86 29.39
C PHE A 159 -45.08 9.88 28.56
N ASN A 160 -46.07 9.26 29.18
CA ASN A 160 -46.98 8.34 28.50
C ASN A 160 -47.75 9.01 27.39
N LYS A 161 -48.23 10.22 27.57
CA LYS A 161 -48.91 11.04 26.57
C LYS A 161 -47.94 11.43 25.43
N ALA A 162 -46.75 11.89 25.77
CA ALA A 162 -45.70 12.25 24.84
C ALA A 162 -45.27 11.04 23.98
N PHE A 163 -45.07 9.89 24.63
CA PHE A 163 -44.69 8.64 23.93
C PHE A 163 -45.83 8.17 22.99
N THR A 164 -47.08 8.24 23.42
CA THR A 164 -48.21 7.94 22.55
C THR A 164 -48.30 8.89 21.35
N LYS A 165 -48.05 10.19 21.56
CA LYS A 165 -47.98 11.19 20.49
C LYS A 165 -46.89 10.87 19.50
N LEU A 166 -45.69 10.52 19.99
CA LEU A 166 -44.53 10.07 19.16
C LEU A 166 -44.93 8.89 18.26
N LEU A 167 -45.50 7.81 18.85
CA LEU A 167 -45.88 6.63 18.14
C LEU A 167 -46.86 6.93 17.00
N ASN A 168 -47.86 7.76 17.27
CA ASN A 168 -48.87 8.14 16.27
C ASN A 168 -48.28 9.03 15.16
N GLN A 169 -47.49 10.03 15.52
CA GLN A 169 -46.93 11.02 14.61
C GLN A 169 -45.92 10.40 13.65
N TYR A 170 -45.10 9.48 14.12
CA TYR A 170 -44.08 8.78 13.30
C TYR A 170 -44.56 7.40 12.80
N SER A 171 -45.84 7.08 12.94
CA SER A 171 -46.42 5.79 12.51
C SER A 171 -45.59 4.60 13.00
N VAL A 172 -45.22 4.61 14.26
CA VAL A 172 -44.35 3.60 14.85
C VAL A 172 -45.10 2.28 15.03
N GLN A 173 -44.48 1.20 14.59
CA GLN A 173 -44.92 -0.17 14.84
C GLN A 173 -44.13 -0.73 16.04
N THR A 174 -44.79 -0.90 17.18
CA THR A 174 -44.14 -1.32 18.43
C THR A 174 -43.47 -2.70 18.31
N GLU A 175 -44.08 -3.62 17.57
CA GLU A 175 -43.50 -4.94 17.26
C GLU A 175 -42.20 -4.89 16.45
N LYS A 176 -41.99 -3.82 15.71
CA LYS A 176 -40.74 -3.53 14.97
C LYS A 176 -39.78 -2.61 15.73
N THR A 177 -40.12 -2.23 16.94
CA THR A 177 -39.27 -1.41 17.79
C THR A 177 -38.41 -2.30 18.68
N ARG A 178 -37.17 -1.92 18.85
CA ARG A 178 -36.20 -2.61 19.70
C ARG A 178 -35.69 -1.66 20.77
N MET A 179 -35.42 -2.21 21.96
CA MET A 179 -34.86 -1.46 23.09
C MET A 179 -33.64 -2.16 23.66
N LYS A 180 -32.70 -1.37 24.19
CA LYS A 180 -31.49 -1.85 24.81
C LYS A 180 -31.10 -0.93 25.95
N VAL A 181 -30.78 -1.51 27.11
CA VAL A 181 -30.25 -0.75 28.25
C VAL A 181 -28.73 -0.73 28.13
N LEU A 182 -28.12 0.44 28.32
CA LEU A 182 -26.70 0.69 28.11
C LEU A 182 -26.09 1.39 29.31
N ASN A 183 -24.86 1.02 29.66
CA ASN A 183 -24.06 1.68 30.69
C ASN A 183 -23.54 3.07 30.25
N ASN A 184 -23.48 3.31 28.93
CA ASN A 184 -23.04 4.59 28.38
C ASN A 184 -23.76 4.83 27.04
N LEU A 185 -24.68 5.77 27.05
CA LEU A 185 -25.47 6.17 25.89
C LEU A 185 -24.63 6.89 24.83
N GLU A 186 -23.69 7.74 25.25
CA GLU A 186 -22.85 8.53 24.33
C GLU A 186 -22.03 7.64 23.40
N THR A 187 -21.53 6.51 23.92
CA THR A 187 -20.73 5.59 23.11
C THR A 187 -21.58 4.93 22.01
N ASP A 188 -22.81 4.56 22.31
CA ASP A 188 -23.71 3.94 21.32
C ASP A 188 -24.13 4.99 20.28
N ALA A 189 -24.55 6.18 20.70
CA ALA A 189 -24.94 7.27 19.83
C ALA A 189 -23.80 7.65 18.86
N THR A 190 -22.57 7.75 19.37
CA THR A 190 -21.38 8.03 18.54
C THR A 190 -21.13 6.91 17.51
N ASN A 191 -21.34 5.65 17.88
CA ASN A 191 -21.12 4.51 16.99
C ASN A 191 -22.17 4.39 15.87
N LEU A 192 -23.31 5.07 15.98
CA LEU A 192 -24.30 5.10 14.89
C LEU A 192 -23.86 5.98 13.72
N HIS A 193 -23.06 7.01 13.99
CA HIS A 193 -22.57 7.90 12.96
C HIS A 193 -21.32 7.34 12.25
N SER A 194 -21.25 7.52 10.93
CA SER A 194 -20.01 7.27 10.20
C SER A 194 -19.01 8.40 10.46
N PHE A 195 -17.86 8.07 11.02
CA PHE A 195 -16.77 9.03 11.23
C PHE A 195 -16.18 9.58 9.92
N PHE A 196 -16.45 8.94 8.78
CA PHE A 196 -16.02 9.43 7.48
C PHE A 196 -16.80 10.66 7.00
N VAL A 197 -18.01 10.89 7.47
CA VAL A 197 -18.83 12.05 7.09
C VAL A 197 -18.09 13.34 7.40
N ASP A 198 -17.59 13.50 8.63
CA ASP A 198 -16.84 14.68 9.05
C ASP A 198 -15.56 14.90 8.21
N ASP A 199 -14.87 13.83 7.87
CA ASP A 199 -13.65 13.90 7.04
C ASP A 199 -13.97 14.26 5.58
N LEU A 200 -15.06 13.75 5.04
CA LEU A 200 -15.54 14.10 3.69
C LEU A 200 -16.02 15.57 3.64
N GLU A 201 -16.69 16.05 4.69
CA GLU A 201 -17.06 17.46 4.82
C GLU A 201 -15.83 18.37 4.84
N LYS A 202 -14.82 18.04 5.65
CA LYS A 202 -13.54 18.76 5.67
C LYS A 202 -12.87 18.73 4.29
N ALA A 203 -12.94 17.59 3.59
CA ALA A 203 -12.37 17.44 2.26
C ALA A 203 -12.94 18.45 1.26
N LYS A 204 -14.18 18.94 1.41
CA LYS A 204 -14.75 19.98 0.55
C LYS A 204 -13.96 21.29 0.61
N SER A 205 -13.37 21.62 1.75
CA SER A 205 -12.60 22.85 1.98
C SER A 205 -11.10 22.72 1.73
N ILE A 206 -10.55 21.51 1.77
CA ILE A 206 -9.11 21.25 1.63
C ILE A 206 -8.67 21.41 0.17
N LYS A 207 -7.75 22.33 -0.08
CA LYS A 207 -7.12 22.54 -1.38
C LYS A 207 -5.76 21.84 -1.42
N ALA A 208 -5.76 20.51 -1.54
CA ALA A 208 -4.55 19.71 -1.67
C ALA A 208 -4.47 19.09 -3.06
N ARG A 209 -3.32 19.23 -3.74
CA ARG A 209 -3.10 18.67 -5.09
C ARG A 209 -3.43 17.19 -5.19
N ASN A 210 -3.05 16.40 -4.17
CA ASN A 210 -3.33 14.96 -4.16
C ASN A 210 -4.83 14.65 -4.15
N LEU A 211 -5.61 15.41 -3.38
CA LEU A 211 -7.05 15.27 -3.33
C LEU A 211 -7.70 15.65 -4.68
N GLU A 212 -7.24 16.74 -5.30
CA GLU A 212 -7.70 17.14 -6.62
C GLU A 212 -7.41 16.07 -7.68
N CYS A 213 -6.18 15.55 -7.72
CA CYS A 213 -5.80 14.48 -8.66
C CYS A 213 -6.63 13.21 -8.43
N TYR A 214 -6.93 12.86 -7.18
CA TYR A 214 -7.74 11.70 -6.85
C TYR A 214 -9.20 11.85 -7.32
N LEU A 215 -9.80 13.01 -7.08
CA LEU A 215 -11.21 13.28 -7.42
C LEU A 215 -11.43 13.56 -8.90
N SER A 216 -10.46 14.20 -9.60
CA SER A 216 -10.56 14.42 -11.05
C SER A 216 -10.48 13.11 -11.83
N GLY A 217 -9.75 12.13 -11.31
CA GLY A 217 -9.44 10.89 -12.01
C GLY A 217 -8.53 11.10 -13.22
N GLU A 218 -7.97 12.31 -13.38
CA GLU A 218 -6.99 12.60 -14.42
C GLU A 218 -5.66 11.91 -14.09
N ASN A 219 -5.19 11.13 -15.01
CA ASN A 219 -3.93 10.41 -14.90
C ASN A 219 -3.20 10.48 -16.23
N GLU A 220 -2.39 11.52 -16.38
CA GLU A 220 -1.66 11.81 -17.61
C GLU A 220 -0.55 10.80 -17.91
N SER A 221 -0.06 10.09 -16.89
CA SER A 221 1.13 9.23 -16.96
C SER A 221 0.87 7.77 -16.63
N ARG A 222 -0.34 7.26 -16.85
CA ARG A 222 -0.67 5.87 -16.55
C ARG A 222 0.10 4.91 -17.46
N ILE A 223 1.08 4.21 -16.90
CA ILE A 223 1.83 3.16 -17.58
C ILE A 223 0.97 1.87 -17.59
N ASN A 224 0.79 1.28 -18.78
CA ASN A 224 0.14 -0.03 -18.87
C ASN A 224 1.13 -1.13 -18.48
N LEU A 225 0.91 -1.74 -17.32
CA LEU A 225 1.72 -2.82 -16.75
C LEU A 225 1.04 -4.20 -16.92
N ASN A 226 0.39 -4.45 -18.03
CA ASN A 226 -0.14 -5.77 -18.31
C ASN A 226 1.02 -6.78 -18.43
N SER A 227 1.10 -7.71 -17.47
CA SER A 227 2.20 -8.70 -17.38
C SER A 227 2.00 -9.94 -18.27
N LYS A 228 0.87 -10.07 -18.96
CA LYS A 228 0.62 -11.21 -19.83
C LYS A 228 1.29 -11.00 -21.19
N ALA A 229 2.39 -11.69 -21.43
CA ALA A 229 3.25 -11.54 -22.60
C ALA A 229 2.52 -11.67 -23.96
N ASN A 230 1.41 -12.39 -24.02
CA ASN A 230 0.65 -12.61 -25.25
C ASN A 230 -0.53 -11.64 -25.42
N THR A 231 -0.64 -10.59 -24.60
CA THR A 231 -1.71 -9.61 -24.70
C THR A 231 -1.23 -8.37 -25.43
N GLN A 232 -2.16 -7.70 -26.12
CA GLN A 232 -1.88 -6.46 -26.87
C GLN A 232 -1.36 -5.32 -25.98
N GLY A 233 -1.58 -5.38 -24.67
CA GLY A 233 -1.14 -4.36 -23.70
C GLY A 233 0.21 -4.66 -23.04
N PHE A 234 0.90 -5.75 -23.39
CA PHE A 234 2.20 -6.07 -22.81
C PHE A 234 3.28 -5.12 -23.35
N ASN A 235 3.92 -4.39 -22.46
CA ASN A 235 5.00 -3.46 -22.79
C ASN A 235 6.28 -3.84 -22.03
N PRO A 236 7.16 -4.67 -22.59
CA PRO A 236 8.39 -5.08 -21.92
C PRO A 236 9.33 -3.91 -21.62
N ALA A 237 9.36 -2.87 -22.46
CA ALA A 237 10.22 -1.73 -22.25
C ALA A 237 9.85 -0.96 -20.95
N ALA A 238 8.56 -0.85 -20.62
CA ALA A 238 8.13 -0.25 -19.37
C ALA A 238 8.61 -1.06 -18.15
N PHE A 239 8.57 -2.40 -18.23
CA PHE A 239 9.11 -3.25 -17.16
C PHE A 239 10.63 -3.09 -17.02
N GLU A 240 11.36 -3.09 -18.12
CA GLU A 240 12.81 -2.89 -18.12
C GLU A 240 13.21 -1.53 -17.55
N GLU A 241 12.48 -0.47 -17.88
CA GLU A 241 12.72 0.87 -17.36
C GLU A 241 12.49 0.94 -15.85
N ILE A 242 11.33 0.45 -15.35
CA ILE A 242 11.01 0.48 -13.92
C ILE A 242 11.96 -0.38 -13.10
N LEU A 243 12.43 -1.50 -13.65
CA LEU A 243 13.33 -2.44 -12.98
C LEU A 243 14.82 -2.11 -13.17
N GLN A 244 15.17 -0.97 -13.73
CA GLN A 244 16.56 -0.53 -13.75
C GLN A 244 17.14 -0.41 -12.34
N ALA A 245 18.40 -0.76 -12.17
CA ALA A 245 19.06 -0.79 -10.86
C ALA A 245 18.99 0.56 -10.11
N LYS A 246 19.01 1.67 -10.84
CA LYS A 246 18.83 3.04 -10.28
C LYS A 246 17.48 3.27 -9.61
N ASN A 247 16.45 2.49 -9.94
CA ASN A 247 15.08 2.64 -9.41
C ASN A 247 14.80 1.77 -8.17
N TYR A 248 15.76 0.87 -7.81
CA TYR A 248 15.59 0.06 -6.59
C TYR A 248 15.81 0.88 -5.33
N PRO A 249 15.13 0.55 -4.21
CA PRO A 249 15.38 1.17 -2.92
C PRO A 249 16.84 0.97 -2.48
N LEU A 250 17.38 1.91 -1.71
CA LEU A 250 18.69 1.78 -1.06
C LEU A 250 18.64 0.82 0.13
N SER A 251 17.47 0.70 0.73
CA SER A 251 17.21 -0.14 1.90
C SER A 251 16.10 -1.14 1.65
N ARG A 252 16.05 -2.18 2.47
CA ARG A 252 15.01 -3.19 2.45
C ARG A 252 14.74 -3.66 3.88
N PHE A 253 13.52 -4.11 4.13
CA PHE A 253 13.23 -4.80 5.37
C PHE A 253 14.11 -6.06 5.49
N PRO A 254 14.73 -6.34 6.64
CA PRO A 254 15.69 -7.44 6.82
C PRO A 254 15.00 -8.81 6.91
N ALA A 255 14.09 -9.09 5.98
CA ALA A 255 13.41 -10.38 5.86
C ALA A 255 14.32 -11.46 5.29
N ASN A 256 13.92 -12.72 5.46
CA ASN A 256 14.66 -13.85 4.92
C ASN A 256 14.81 -13.75 3.40
N PRO A 257 16.03 -13.75 2.83
CA PRO A 257 16.29 -13.57 1.41
C PRO A 257 15.71 -14.68 0.52
N LYS A 258 15.35 -15.84 1.09
CA LYS A 258 14.65 -16.91 0.36
C LYS A 258 13.24 -16.49 -0.08
N PHE A 259 12.63 -15.53 0.61
CA PHE A 259 11.31 -15.00 0.32
C PHE A 259 11.41 -13.60 -0.30
N SER A 260 12.11 -13.52 -1.45
CA SER A 260 12.23 -12.28 -2.21
C SER A 260 10.86 -11.82 -2.73
N LEU A 261 10.74 -10.51 -2.97
CA LEU A 261 9.55 -9.97 -3.63
C LEU A 261 9.37 -10.59 -5.02
N SER A 262 8.13 -10.85 -5.38
CA SER A 262 7.78 -11.20 -6.76
C SER A 262 8.05 -10.02 -7.71
N LEU A 263 8.13 -10.28 -9.01
CA LEU A 263 8.35 -9.25 -10.02
C LEU A 263 7.39 -8.07 -9.89
N MET A 264 6.09 -8.35 -9.74
CA MET A 264 5.06 -7.30 -9.62
C MET A 264 5.14 -6.53 -8.29
N GLN A 265 5.52 -7.19 -7.20
CA GLN A 265 5.76 -6.53 -5.93
C GLN A 265 6.99 -5.61 -6.01
N GLN A 266 8.06 -6.05 -6.68
CA GLN A 266 9.25 -5.20 -6.87
C GLN A 266 8.94 -3.99 -7.75
N LEU A 267 8.17 -4.16 -8.83
CA LEU A 267 7.65 -3.04 -9.63
C LEU A 267 6.86 -2.05 -8.78
N ALA A 268 5.95 -2.55 -7.95
CA ALA A 268 5.14 -1.71 -7.07
C ALA A 268 6.00 -0.93 -6.07
N VAL A 269 7.02 -1.55 -5.48
CA VAL A 269 7.98 -0.87 -4.59
C VAL A 269 8.74 0.21 -5.34
N ASN A 270 9.34 -0.11 -6.50
CA ASN A 270 10.11 0.85 -7.27
C ASN A 270 9.27 2.09 -7.66
N LEU A 271 8.01 1.85 -8.11
CA LEU A 271 7.09 2.94 -8.43
C LEU A 271 6.64 3.75 -7.21
N ALA A 272 6.47 3.09 -6.04
CA ALA A 272 6.05 3.76 -4.83
C ALA A 272 7.10 4.73 -4.28
N ILE A 273 8.38 4.36 -4.40
CA ILE A 273 9.51 5.17 -3.87
C ILE A 273 10.08 6.14 -4.91
N GLN A 274 9.73 6.00 -6.19
CA GLN A 274 10.27 6.84 -7.24
C GLN A 274 9.86 8.30 -7.02
N ASP A 275 10.85 9.19 -6.95
CA ASP A 275 10.60 10.62 -6.90
C ASP A 275 10.07 11.10 -8.25
N SER A 276 8.77 11.30 -8.32
CA SER A 276 8.06 11.76 -9.48
C SER A 276 7.13 12.91 -9.10
N ASN A 277 6.68 13.67 -10.08
CA ASN A 277 5.65 14.68 -9.88
C ASN A 277 4.29 14.06 -9.45
N GLU A 278 4.15 12.76 -9.61
CA GLU A 278 2.98 11.99 -9.20
C GLU A 278 3.01 11.70 -7.70
N LYS A 279 2.09 12.27 -6.95
CA LYS A 279 2.00 12.13 -5.49
C LYS A 279 1.13 10.96 -5.04
N ILE A 280 0.30 10.41 -5.93
CA ILE A 280 -0.60 9.29 -5.62
C ILE A 280 -0.15 8.03 -6.36
N ARG A 281 -0.08 6.92 -5.64
CA ARG A 281 0.18 5.58 -6.20
C ARG A 281 -0.91 4.62 -5.73
N SER A 282 -1.46 3.87 -6.66
CA SER A 282 -2.47 2.86 -6.39
C SER A 282 -1.88 1.46 -6.58
N VAL A 283 -2.04 0.61 -5.57
CA VAL A 283 -1.64 -0.80 -5.63
C VAL A 283 -2.88 -1.66 -5.41
N ASN A 284 -3.34 -2.32 -6.47
CA ASN A 284 -4.45 -3.25 -6.42
C ASN A 284 -3.96 -4.70 -6.52
N GLY A 285 -4.60 -5.59 -5.80
CA GLY A 285 -4.33 -7.02 -5.84
C GLY A 285 -5.32 -7.82 -5.01
N PRO A 286 -5.65 -9.05 -5.40
CA PRO A 286 -6.50 -9.93 -4.61
C PRO A 286 -5.96 -10.17 -3.19
N PRO A 287 -6.78 -10.66 -2.25
CA PRO A 287 -6.30 -11.14 -0.95
C PRO A 287 -5.18 -12.17 -1.11
N GLY A 288 -4.18 -12.14 -0.23
CA GLY A 288 -3.05 -13.08 -0.26
C GLY A 288 -1.93 -12.79 -1.27
N THR A 289 -2.02 -11.75 -2.10
CA THR A 289 -0.96 -11.37 -3.06
C THR A 289 0.24 -10.66 -2.46
N GLY A 290 0.29 -10.51 -1.13
CA GLY A 290 1.42 -9.92 -0.41
C GLY A 290 1.51 -8.40 -0.49
N LYS A 291 0.37 -7.70 -0.60
CA LYS A 291 0.33 -6.22 -0.53
C LYS A 291 1.01 -5.68 0.75
N THR A 292 0.77 -6.31 1.89
CA THR A 292 1.42 -5.94 3.15
C THR A 292 2.92 -6.21 3.13
N THR A 293 3.37 -7.24 2.40
CA THR A 293 4.79 -7.59 2.29
C THR A 293 5.59 -6.50 1.57
N LEU A 294 5.06 -5.97 0.47
CA LEU A 294 5.74 -4.88 -0.26
C LEU A 294 5.84 -3.59 0.55
N LEU A 295 4.86 -3.31 1.43
CA LEU A 295 4.88 -2.12 2.29
C LEU A 295 6.08 -2.11 3.25
N LYS A 296 6.57 -3.28 3.68
CA LYS A 296 7.76 -3.38 4.55
C LYS A 296 9.00 -2.77 3.89
N ASP A 297 9.19 -2.99 2.59
CA ASP A 297 10.32 -2.42 1.85
C ASP A 297 10.14 -0.92 1.59
N VAL A 298 8.90 -0.47 1.35
CA VAL A 298 8.59 0.97 1.25
C VAL A 298 8.87 1.68 2.58
N PHE A 299 8.45 1.09 3.70
CA PHE A 299 8.70 1.65 5.03
C PHE A 299 10.21 1.72 5.33
N ALA A 300 10.96 0.67 4.98
CA ALA A 300 12.40 0.65 5.18
C ALA A 300 13.10 1.77 4.40
N GLU A 301 12.70 2.03 3.15
CA GLU A 301 13.27 3.10 2.34
C GLU A 301 12.93 4.48 2.92
N LEU A 302 11.66 4.74 3.23
CA LEU A 302 11.24 6.01 3.81
C LEU A 302 11.94 6.30 5.15
N LEU A 303 12.11 5.27 5.99
CA LEU A 303 12.83 5.39 7.26
C LEU A 303 14.31 5.75 7.04
N VAL A 304 14.97 5.12 6.07
CA VAL A 304 16.37 5.42 5.74
C VAL A 304 16.54 6.81 5.14
N GLU A 305 15.60 7.24 4.29
CA GLU A 305 15.57 8.61 3.76
C GLU A 305 15.36 9.64 4.87
N GLN A 306 14.43 9.38 5.80
CA GLN A 306 14.23 10.24 6.97
C GLN A 306 15.50 10.33 7.83
N ALA A 307 16.15 9.19 8.11
CA ALA A 307 17.40 9.15 8.84
C ALA A 307 18.53 9.90 8.12
N TYR A 308 18.55 9.89 6.78
CA TYR A 308 19.48 10.65 5.97
C TYR A 308 19.29 12.16 6.15
N GLU A 309 18.03 12.64 6.08
CA GLU A 309 17.74 14.05 6.30
C GLU A 309 18.08 14.50 7.74
N ILE A 310 17.77 13.67 8.74
CA ILE A 310 18.18 13.91 10.13
C ILE A 310 19.72 14.02 10.24
N ALA A 311 20.44 13.07 9.63
CA ALA A 311 21.90 13.04 9.71
C ALA A 311 22.58 14.26 9.04
N LYS A 312 21.92 14.88 8.07
CA LYS A 312 22.38 16.10 7.37
C LYS A 312 22.15 17.40 8.15
N LEU A 313 21.23 17.43 9.11
CA LEU A 313 20.96 18.64 9.87
C LEU A 313 22.25 19.20 10.49
N ALA A 314 22.45 20.50 10.35
CA ALA A 314 23.59 21.18 10.97
C ALA A 314 23.47 21.22 12.50
N ASP A 315 22.26 21.53 12.99
CA ASP A 315 21.90 21.46 14.41
C ASP A 315 20.88 20.35 14.62
N LYS A 316 21.13 19.44 15.55
CA LYS A 316 20.26 18.32 15.91
C LYS A 316 19.29 18.67 17.05
N ASP A 317 19.47 19.86 17.67
CA ASP A 317 18.62 20.33 18.76
C ASP A 317 17.34 20.99 18.22
N LEU A 318 16.27 20.20 18.15
CA LEU A 318 14.96 20.67 17.69
C LEU A 318 14.28 21.63 18.69
N SER A 319 14.75 21.72 19.93
CA SER A 319 14.19 22.62 20.95
C SER A 319 14.31 24.11 20.57
N LYS A 320 15.22 24.44 19.68
CA LYS A 320 15.46 25.78 19.14
C LYS A 320 14.61 26.13 17.92
N MET A 321 13.84 25.17 17.42
CA MET A 321 12.99 25.36 16.24
C MET A 321 11.64 25.99 16.58
N ASP A 322 10.84 26.28 15.55
CA ASP A 322 9.51 26.86 15.70
C ASP A 322 8.63 26.00 16.60
N ARG A 323 7.73 26.66 17.34
CA ARG A 323 6.81 26.01 18.28
C ARG A 323 5.38 26.39 17.94
N LEU A 324 4.50 25.39 17.98
CA LEU A 324 3.05 25.60 17.94
C LEU A 324 2.48 25.56 19.35
N ASN A 325 1.73 26.60 19.71
CA ASN A 325 0.95 26.60 20.95
C ASN A 325 -0.28 25.72 20.73
N TYR A 326 -0.44 24.68 21.55
CA TYR A 326 -1.56 23.75 21.49
C TYR A 326 -2.64 24.06 22.53
N TYR A 327 -2.20 24.36 23.76
CA TYR A 327 -3.02 24.87 24.85
C TYR A 327 -2.28 26.01 25.56
N ASP A 328 -2.98 26.64 26.50
CA ASP A 328 -2.35 27.58 27.41
C ASP A 328 -1.17 26.89 28.14
N LYS A 329 0.05 27.39 27.92
CA LYS A 329 1.31 26.83 28.43
C LYS A 329 1.78 25.47 27.89
N ALA A 330 1.11 24.90 26.88
CA ALA A 330 1.58 23.70 26.19
C ALA A 330 1.96 24.04 24.75
N TYR A 331 3.14 23.63 24.33
CA TYR A 331 3.62 23.82 22.97
C TYR A 331 4.22 22.54 22.41
N ILE A 332 4.19 22.43 21.11
CA ILE A 332 4.79 21.34 20.35
C ILE A 332 5.88 21.91 19.46
N ALA A 333 7.08 21.33 19.48
CA ALA A 333 8.14 21.68 18.54
C ALA A 333 7.75 21.27 17.12
N VAL A 334 7.96 22.16 16.16
CA VAL A 334 7.69 21.88 14.74
C VAL A 334 8.86 21.10 14.15
N MET A 335 8.57 19.91 13.64
CA MET A 335 9.54 19.11 12.90
C MET A 335 9.90 19.80 11.57
N PRO A 336 11.18 19.88 11.18
CA PRO A 336 11.55 20.35 9.84
C PRO A 336 10.81 19.61 8.74
N SER A 337 10.31 20.34 7.74
CA SER A 337 9.48 19.77 6.66
C SER A 337 10.16 18.62 5.94
N VAL A 338 11.47 18.72 5.68
CA VAL A 338 12.26 17.66 5.03
C VAL A 338 12.29 16.33 5.80
N ILE A 339 12.06 16.37 7.12
CA ILE A 339 11.93 15.17 7.97
C ILE A 339 10.47 14.74 8.01
N ALA A 340 9.54 15.68 8.26
CA ALA A 340 8.11 15.41 8.37
C ALA A 340 7.51 14.84 7.07
N GLU A 341 7.99 15.26 5.91
CA GLU A 341 7.56 14.72 4.60
C GLU A 341 7.89 13.23 4.41
N LYS A 342 8.79 12.67 5.22
CA LYS A 342 9.12 11.23 5.22
C LYS A 342 8.40 10.44 6.31
N GLU A 343 7.45 11.08 7.01
CA GLU A 343 6.61 10.42 8.00
C GLU A 343 5.72 9.35 7.36
N ILE A 344 5.52 8.25 8.10
CA ILE A 344 4.72 7.12 7.63
C ILE A 344 3.46 7.01 8.47
N ILE A 345 2.31 7.31 7.86
CA ILE A 345 1.00 7.14 8.46
C ILE A 345 0.24 6.06 7.70
N VAL A 346 -0.19 5.03 8.41
CA VAL A 346 -1.00 3.94 7.84
C VAL A 346 -2.42 4.05 8.36
N ALA A 347 -3.37 4.34 7.48
CA ALA A 347 -4.79 4.38 7.80
C ALA A 347 -5.55 3.25 7.08
N SER A 348 -6.51 2.65 7.77
CA SER A 348 -7.38 1.61 7.20
C SER A 348 -8.75 1.63 7.87
N SER A 349 -9.80 1.42 7.10
CA SER A 349 -11.15 1.15 7.63
C SER A 349 -11.26 -0.25 8.26
N ASN A 350 -10.31 -1.16 7.99
CA ASN A 350 -10.25 -2.49 8.57
C ASN A 350 -9.23 -2.54 9.70
N ASN A 351 -9.70 -2.54 10.94
CA ASN A 351 -8.87 -2.63 12.15
C ASN A 351 -7.93 -3.86 12.14
N GLY A 352 -8.38 -4.99 11.61
CA GLY A 352 -7.57 -6.20 11.49
C GLY A 352 -6.36 -6.02 10.58
N ALA A 353 -6.46 -5.23 9.52
CA ALA A 353 -5.35 -4.94 8.63
C ALA A 353 -4.28 -4.07 9.30
N VAL A 354 -4.68 -3.04 10.05
CA VAL A 354 -3.76 -2.21 10.84
C VAL A 354 -3.09 -3.03 11.92
N GLN A 355 -3.85 -3.81 12.68
CA GLN A 355 -3.32 -4.68 13.73
C GLN A 355 -2.31 -5.69 13.19
N ASN A 356 -2.54 -6.25 12.01
CA ASN A 356 -1.60 -7.19 11.40
C ASN A 356 -0.26 -6.50 11.08
N ILE A 357 -0.29 -5.28 10.53
CA ILE A 357 0.94 -4.51 10.27
C ILE A 357 1.67 -4.21 11.58
N VAL A 358 0.97 -3.66 12.58
CA VAL A 358 1.55 -3.30 13.88
C VAL A 358 2.17 -4.51 14.58
N LYS A 359 1.49 -5.66 14.55
CA LYS A 359 1.96 -6.89 15.22
C LYS A 359 3.06 -7.62 14.46
N GLU A 360 3.04 -7.58 13.10
CA GLU A 360 4.02 -8.33 12.30
C GLU A 360 5.37 -7.63 12.14
N LEU A 361 5.37 -6.30 12.04
CA LEU A 361 6.61 -5.54 11.79
C LEU A 361 7.69 -5.77 12.86
N PRO A 362 7.38 -5.75 14.16
CA PRO A 362 8.38 -5.91 15.20
C PRO A 362 8.78 -7.36 15.47
N LEU A 363 8.13 -8.37 14.87
CA LEU A 363 8.40 -9.77 15.19
C LEU A 363 9.79 -10.23 14.73
N ILE A 364 10.55 -10.84 15.65
CA ILE A 364 11.87 -11.44 15.40
C ILE A 364 11.78 -12.53 14.32
N ASN A 365 10.73 -13.36 14.33
CA ASN A 365 10.57 -14.44 13.35
C ASN A 365 10.25 -13.94 11.90
N LYS A 366 10.04 -12.66 11.70
CA LYS A 366 9.89 -12.03 10.38
C LYS A 366 11.20 -11.50 9.83
N VAL A 367 12.24 -11.49 10.64
CA VAL A 367 13.60 -11.05 10.32
C VAL A 367 14.47 -12.28 10.05
N ASP A 368 15.44 -12.17 9.14
CA ASP A 368 16.42 -13.23 8.92
C ASP A 368 17.34 -13.38 10.14
N GLU A 369 17.62 -14.61 10.53
CA GLU A 369 18.43 -14.93 11.72
C GLU A 369 19.79 -14.22 11.74
N SER A 370 20.39 -14.00 10.58
CA SER A 370 21.70 -13.29 10.45
C SER A 370 21.66 -11.82 10.87
N PHE A 371 20.47 -11.24 11.02
CA PHE A 371 20.30 -9.85 11.46
C PHE A 371 19.85 -9.70 12.91
N VAL A 372 19.38 -10.75 13.58
CA VAL A 372 18.79 -10.65 14.91
C VAL A 372 19.78 -10.07 15.93
N ASP A 373 21.00 -10.61 15.98
CA ASP A 373 22.03 -10.09 16.90
C ASP A 373 22.37 -8.62 16.61
N LYS A 374 22.44 -8.23 15.35
CA LYS A 374 22.72 -6.83 14.96
C LYS A 374 21.57 -5.89 15.33
N LEU A 375 20.32 -6.36 15.29
CA LEU A 375 19.17 -5.58 15.73
C LEU A 375 19.13 -5.46 17.25
N ARG A 376 19.55 -6.51 17.98
CA ARG A 376 19.71 -6.46 19.43
C ARG A 376 20.79 -5.46 19.83
N ASP A 377 21.95 -5.50 19.19
CA ASP A 377 23.06 -4.55 19.42
C ASP A 377 22.68 -3.10 19.07
N ALA A 378 21.80 -2.90 18.07
CA ALA A 378 21.30 -1.59 17.71
C ALA A 378 20.32 -1.02 18.74
N ASP A 379 19.73 -1.88 19.57
CA ASP A 379 18.80 -1.58 20.67
C ASP A 379 17.72 -0.53 20.33
N TYR A 380 16.87 -0.89 19.37
CA TYR A 380 15.72 -0.04 19.05
C TYR A 380 14.57 -0.29 20.04
N PHE A 381 14.80 0.09 21.31
CA PHE A 381 13.87 -0.10 22.44
C PHE A 381 13.48 -1.56 22.67
N TRP A 382 14.46 -2.46 22.59
CA TRP A 382 14.27 -3.91 22.69
C TRP A 382 13.54 -4.33 23.97
N GLU A 383 14.02 -3.83 25.12
CA GLU A 383 13.42 -4.16 26.42
C GLU A 383 11.99 -3.64 26.54
N ILE A 384 11.73 -2.41 26.06
CA ILE A 384 10.41 -1.77 26.11
C ILE A 384 9.41 -2.55 25.25
N SER A 385 9.83 -3.02 24.07
CA SER A 385 8.96 -3.77 23.16
C SER A 385 8.63 -5.19 23.64
N ASN A 386 9.44 -5.75 24.56
CA ASN A 386 9.27 -7.09 25.12
C ASN A 386 8.80 -7.07 26.59
N ALA A 387 8.12 -6.01 27.01
CA ALA A 387 7.60 -5.87 28.35
C ALA A 387 6.14 -5.43 28.38
N LYS A 388 5.44 -5.80 29.46
CA LYS A 388 4.15 -5.21 29.80
C LYS A 388 4.41 -3.84 30.45
N LEU A 389 4.01 -2.79 29.74
CA LEU A 389 4.22 -1.41 30.15
C LEU A 389 3.09 -0.91 31.04
N SER A 390 3.42 -0.18 32.10
CA SER A 390 2.48 0.49 33.00
C SER A 390 3.15 1.71 33.61
N MET A 391 2.34 2.54 34.28
CA MET A 391 2.82 3.66 35.09
C MET A 391 2.47 3.38 36.55
N GLU A 392 3.39 3.69 37.46
CA GLU A 392 3.23 3.50 38.92
C GLU A 392 3.41 4.84 39.64
N TRP A 393 2.53 5.11 40.61
CA TRP A 393 2.65 6.30 41.42
C TRP A 393 3.54 6.04 42.63
N ILE A 394 4.67 6.74 42.69
CA ILE A 394 5.62 6.64 43.80
C ILE A 394 5.58 7.92 44.63
N LYS A 395 5.53 7.78 45.96
CA LYS A 395 5.57 8.90 46.88
C LYS A 395 7.02 9.37 47.05
N LYS A 396 7.31 10.63 46.73
CA LYS A 396 8.60 11.26 47.04
C LYS A 396 8.70 11.63 48.53
N GLU A 397 9.93 11.73 49.03
CA GLU A 397 10.22 12.11 50.43
C GLU A 397 9.57 13.43 50.87
N VAL A 398 9.24 14.32 49.93
CA VAL A 398 8.60 15.65 50.20
C VAL A 398 7.07 15.60 50.09
N GLY A 399 6.45 14.40 50.07
CA GLY A 399 5.01 14.25 50.11
C GLY A 399 4.26 14.30 48.78
N ASN A 400 4.92 14.63 47.68
CA ASN A 400 4.33 14.62 46.34
C ASN A 400 4.44 13.24 45.70
N TYR A 401 3.38 12.83 44.97
CA TYR A 401 3.42 11.64 44.14
C TYR A 401 3.94 11.97 42.75
N ILE A 402 4.81 11.10 42.21
CA ILE A 402 5.27 11.16 40.84
C ILE A 402 4.87 9.87 40.13
N GLU A 403 4.54 9.99 38.86
CA GLU A 403 4.26 8.87 38.00
C GLU A 403 5.59 8.38 37.38
N VAL A 404 5.91 7.10 37.54
CA VAL A 404 7.16 6.49 37.03
C VAL A 404 6.82 5.31 36.12
N PRO A 405 7.57 5.12 35.02
CA PRO A 405 7.44 3.96 34.17
C PRO A 405 7.76 2.67 34.90
N LYS A 406 6.92 1.64 34.77
CA LYS A 406 7.13 0.29 35.26
C LYS A 406 6.96 -0.72 34.15
N ALA A 407 8.04 -1.38 33.76
CA ALA A 407 8.08 -2.43 32.76
C ALA A 407 8.23 -3.80 33.43
N ILE A 408 7.41 -4.77 33.04
CA ILE A 408 7.50 -6.16 33.46
C ILE A 408 7.85 -6.97 32.22
N PRO A 409 9.09 -7.51 32.12
CA PRO A 409 9.52 -8.29 30.95
C PRO A 409 8.60 -9.49 30.71
N TYR A 410 8.35 -9.81 29.44
CA TYR A 410 7.71 -11.07 29.06
C TYR A 410 8.69 -12.23 29.20
N GLU A 411 8.19 -13.46 29.40
CA GLU A 411 9.01 -14.67 29.46
C GLU A 411 9.75 -14.94 28.14
N ASP A 412 9.08 -14.68 27.01
CA ASP A 412 9.61 -14.84 25.65
C ASP A 412 9.81 -13.49 24.98
N GLU A 413 11.02 -13.22 24.50
CA GLU A 413 11.30 -12.07 23.64
C GLU A 413 10.82 -12.35 22.20
N LYS A 414 9.82 -11.60 21.75
CA LYS A 414 9.18 -11.80 20.43
C LYS A 414 9.46 -10.67 19.45
N HIS A 415 9.82 -9.49 19.97
CA HIS A 415 9.99 -8.27 19.18
C HIS A 415 11.45 -7.83 19.12
N TRP A 416 11.90 -7.40 17.94
CA TRP A 416 13.23 -6.84 17.75
C TRP A 416 13.32 -5.34 18.06
N GLY A 417 12.18 -4.69 18.31
CA GLY A 417 12.13 -3.28 18.68
C GLY A 417 10.71 -2.72 18.69
N LEU A 418 10.58 -1.48 19.12
CA LEU A 418 9.32 -0.72 19.15
C LEU A 418 9.13 0.00 17.82
N PHE A 419 8.73 -0.71 16.77
CA PHE A 419 8.70 -0.17 15.41
C PHE A 419 7.38 0.52 15.07
N SER A 420 6.26 0.08 15.59
CA SER A 420 4.94 0.61 15.26
C SER A 420 4.00 0.61 16.45
N LEU A 421 3.08 1.56 16.49
CA LEU A 421 2.09 1.72 17.54
C LEU A 421 0.70 1.84 16.92
N GLU A 422 -0.28 1.14 17.49
CA GLU A 422 -1.67 1.17 17.03
C GLU A 422 -2.41 2.35 17.69
N GLY A 423 -2.94 3.26 16.86
CA GLY A 423 -3.78 4.39 17.29
C GLY A 423 -5.28 4.12 17.17
N GLY A 424 -6.08 5.16 17.27
CA GLY A 424 -7.52 5.18 17.03
C GLY A 424 -8.36 5.07 18.29
N LYS A 425 -8.47 3.90 18.91
CA LYS A 425 -9.28 3.72 20.15
C LYS A 425 -8.60 4.36 21.35
N LYS A 426 -9.40 4.80 22.35
CA LYS A 426 -8.92 5.43 23.58
C LYS A 426 -7.91 4.54 24.33
N GLU A 427 -8.16 3.25 24.40
CA GLU A 427 -7.26 2.27 25.01
C GLU A 427 -5.90 2.21 24.29
N ASN A 428 -5.91 2.20 22.97
CA ASN A 428 -4.70 2.21 22.14
C ASN A 428 -3.92 3.51 22.33
N MET A 429 -4.60 4.65 22.35
CA MET A 429 -3.97 5.96 22.61
C MET A 429 -3.32 6.02 23.99
N SER A 430 -3.97 5.46 25.01
CA SER A 430 -3.37 5.32 26.35
C SER A 430 -2.11 4.45 26.32
N GLY A 431 -2.14 3.36 25.54
CA GLY A 431 -0.99 2.49 25.31
C GLY A 431 0.18 3.23 24.63
N ILE A 432 -0.11 4.05 23.61
CA ILE A 432 0.90 4.90 22.94
C ILE A 432 1.53 5.87 23.95
N ILE A 433 0.73 6.59 24.72
CA ILE A 433 1.22 7.54 25.72
C ILE A 433 2.13 6.84 26.74
N THR A 434 1.72 5.67 27.22
CA THR A 434 2.52 4.87 28.15
C THR A 434 3.84 4.45 27.51
N ALA A 435 3.82 3.94 26.29
CA ALA A 435 5.04 3.53 25.56
C ALA A 435 5.99 4.73 25.36
N LEU A 436 5.48 5.90 24.96
CA LEU A 436 6.27 7.12 24.80
C LEU A 436 6.91 7.59 26.12
N LYS A 437 6.20 7.52 27.25
CA LYS A 437 6.77 7.81 28.57
C LYS A 437 7.90 6.85 28.94
N HIS A 438 7.79 5.57 28.58
CA HIS A 438 8.89 4.61 28.75
C HIS A 438 10.09 4.92 27.86
N VAL A 439 9.86 5.27 26.59
CA VAL A 439 10.91 5.70 25.66
C VAL A 439 11.59 6.96 26.18
N GLU A 440 10.83 7.95 26.60
CA GLU A 440 11.38 9.17 27.19
C GLU A 440 12.25 8.88 28.41
N ASN A 441 11.77 8.07 29.34
CA ASN A 441 12.52 7.67 30.53
C ASN A 441 13.82 6.92 30.16
N TYR A 442 13.77 6.03 29.17
CA TYR A 442 14.96 5.30 28.67
C TYR A 442 15.98 6.28 28.08
N LEU A 443 15.54 7.21 27.22
CA LEU A 443 16.41 8.19 26.57
C LEU A 443 17.08 9.13 27.59
N TYR A 444 16.40 9.48 28.69
CA TYR A 444 16.98 10.31 29.74
C TYR A 444 17.93 9.59 30.69
N ASN A 445 17.66 8.34 31.00
CA ASN A 445 18.32 7.65 32.12
C ASN A 445 19.27 6.52 31.71
N ALA A 446 19.06 5.89 30.55
CA ALA A 446 19.79 4.69 30.15
C ALA A 446 20.48 4.81 28.78
N TYR A 447 19.99 5.67 27.89
CA TYR A 447 20.55 5.79 26.54
C TYR A 447 21.87 6.58 26.54
N GLU A 448 22.92 5.95 26.00
CA GLU A 448 24.21 6.59 25.75
C GLU A 448 24.33 6.92 24.25
N SER A 449 24.33 8.21 23.92
CA SER A 449 24.48 8.63 22.52
C SER A 449 25.95 8.57 22.08
N SER A 450 26.19 8.05 20.86
CA SER A 450 27.48 8.12 20.20
C SER A 450 27.58 9.39 19.35
N SER A 451 28.61 10.21 19.55
CA SER A 451 28.81 11.46 18.79
C SER A 451 29.05 11.24 17.30
N ASP A 452 29.45 10.04 16.90
CA ASP A 452 29.83 9.70 15.53
C ASP A 452 28.69 8.96 14.76
N VAL A 453 27.54 8.69 15.39
CA VAL A 453 26.46 7.90 14.79
C VAL A 453 25.97 8.46 13.45
N TYR A 454 25.82 9.77 13.35
CA TYR A 454 25.40 10.43 12.11
C TYR A 454 26.46 10.35 11.02
N ALA A 455 27.73 10.53 11.38
CA ALA A 455 28.84 10.43 10.44
C ALA A 455 28.97 9.00 9.88
N ARG A 456 28.91 7.97 10.74
CA ARG A 456 28.91 6.57 10.35
C ARG A 456 27.70 6.20 9.47
N PHE A 457 26.53 6.74 9.79
CA PHE A 457 25.34 6.54 8.95
C PHE A 457 25.55 7.13 7.55
N LEU A 458 25.99 8.39 7.45
CA LEU A 458 26.25 9.07 6.17
C LEU A 458 27.32 8.36 5.34
N GLU A 459 28.36 7.81 5.97
CA GLU A 459 29.36 7.01 5.27
C GLU A 459 28.75 5.74 4.66
N LYS A 460 27.95 4.99 5.45
CA LYS A 460 27.25 3.80 4.98
C LYS A 460 26.25 4.14 3.88
N TYR A 461 25.50 5.21 4.02
CA TYR A 461 24.55 5.67 3.00
C TYR A 461 25.25 5.97 1.67
N ARG A 462 26.35 6.75 1.70
CA ARG A 462 27.16 7.05 0.50
C ARG A 462 27.73 5.80 -0.15
N LYS A 463 28.12 4.82 0.66
CA LYS A 463 28.59 3.52 0.15
C LYS A 463 27.49 2.77 -0.57
N GLN A 464 26.26 2.78 -0.05
CA GLN A 464 25.10 2.17 -0.71
C GLN A 464 24.76 2.88 -2.03
N CYS A 465 24.80 4.20 -2.08
CA CYS A 465 24.64 4.96 -3.31
C CYS A 465 25.66 4.54 -4.38
N LYS A 466 26.95 4.42 -4.02
CA LYS A 466 27.99 3.94 -4.95
C LYS A 466 27.72 2.51 -5.47
N TYR A 467 27.27 1.61 -4.62
CA TYR A 467 26.89 0.26 -5.06
C TYR A 467 25.68 0.27 -6.01
N LYS A 468 24.73 1.15 -5.79
CA LYS A 468 23.58 1.33 -6.69
C LYS A 468 24.02 1.83 -8.06
N GLU A 469 24.92 2.82 -8.11
CA GLU A 469 25.52 3.33 -9.35
C GLU A 469 26.32 2.23 -10.09
N GLU A 470 27.11 1.45 -9.36
CA GLU A 470 27.89 0.34 -9.93
C GLU A 470 26.98 -0.75 -10.54
N ARG A 471 25.88 -1.09 -9.86
CA ARG A 471 24.87 -2.01 -10.40
C ARG A 471 24.22 -1.48 -11.68
N GLN A 472 23.96 -0.18 -11.73
CA GLN A 472 23.39 0.45 -12.92
C GLN A 472 24.35 0.36 -14.10
N ARG A 473 25.65 0.63 -13.90
CA ARG A 473 26.67 0.46 -14.96
C ARG A 473 26.73 -0.98 -15.47
N ILE A 474 26.76 -1.95 -14.55
CA ILE A 474 26.77 -3.38 -14.94
C ILE A 474 25.52 -3.72 -15.78
N ALA A 475 24.35 -3.17 -15.44
CA ALA A 475 23.13 -3.39 -16.20
C ALA A 475 23.20 -2.76 -17.60
N GLU A 476 23.77 -1.56 -17.71
CA GLU A 476 23.99 -0.86 -18.98
C GLU A 476 24.99 -1.61 -19.88
N ASP A 477 26.16 -2.00 -19.33
CA ASP A 477 27.17 -2.80 -20.03
C ASP A 477 26.55 -4.12 -20.54
N HIS A 478 25.72 -4.77 -19.72
CA HIS A 478 25.03 -6.00 -20.13
C HIS A 478 24.01 -5.78 -21.25
N ALA A 479 23.25 -4.69 -21.22
CA ALA A 479 22.31 -4.35 -22.27
C ALA A 479 23.04 -4.07 -23.60
N GLU A 480 24.19 -3.39 -23.55
CA GLU A 480 25.04 -3.16 -24.73
C GLU A 480 25.57 -4.47 -25.32
N LEU A 481 26.05 -5.37 -24.45
CA LEU A 481 26.50 -6.73 -24.90
C LEU A 481 25.39 -7.50 -25.60
N LEU A 482 24.17 -7.48 -25.08
CA LEU A 482 23.02 -8.14 -25.72
C LEU A 482 22.68 -7.53 -27.10
N HIS A 483 22.78 -6.20 -27.19
CA HIS A 483 22.57 -5.51 -28.48
C HIS A 483 23.61 -5.90 -29.50
N LEU A 484 24.90 -5.89 -29.16
CA LEU A 484 26.00 -6.29 -30.00
C LEU A 484 25.87 -7.74 -30.46
N GLN A 485 25.43 -8.61 -29.57
CA GLN A 485 25.19 -10.01 -29.91
C GLN A 485 24.13 -10.19 -30.99
N LYS A 486 22.99 -9.49 -30.88
CA LYS A 486 21.94 -9.49 -31.92
C LYS A 486 22.43 -8.95 -33.25
N GLU A 487 23.24 -7.89 -33.23
CA GLU A 487 23.87 -7.39 -34.48
C GLU A 487 24.75 -8.41 -35.14
N ILE A 488 25.54 -9.15 -34.36
CA ILE A 488 26.42 -10.21 -34.87
C ILE A 488 25.59 -11.31 -35.51
N GLU A 489 24.55 -11.80 -34.85
CA GLU A 489 23.64 -12.81 -35.39
C GLU A 489 23.05 -12.40 -36.75
N LEU A 490 22.58 -11.15 -36.85
CA LEU A 490 22.04 -10.62 -38.11
C LEU A 490 23.09 -10.55 -39.21
N LYS A 491 24.34 -10.16 -38.87
CA LYS A 491 25.46 -10.13 -39.83
C LYS A 491 25.82 -11.54 -40.31
N CYS A 492 25.83 -12.53 -39.43
CA CYS A 492 26.07 -13.93 -39.77
C CYS A 492 25.02 -14.47 -40.75
N ILE A 493 23.72 -14.21 -40.49
CA ILE A 493 22.64 -14.62 -41.41
C ILE A 493 22.79 -14.00 -42.79
N LYS A 494 23.15 -12.71 -42.85
CA LYS A 494 23.40 -12.01 -44.13
C LYS A 494 24.60 -12.62 -44.91
N LEU A 495 25.65 -12.99 -44.18
CA LEU A 495 26.83 -13.61 -44.78
C LEU A 495 26.53 -15.01 -45.34
N GLU A 496 25.78 -15.82 -44.60
CA GLU A 496 25.35 -17.13 -45.08
C GLU A 496 24.48 -17.05 -46.35
N LYS A 497 23.56 -16.07 -46.39
CA LYS A 497 22.73 -15.84 -47.58
C LYS A 497 23.60 -15.49 -48.79
N LYS A 498 24.55 -14.55 -48.64
CA LYS A 498 25.48 -14.18 -49.71
C LYS A 498 26.37 -15.36 -50.17
N ARG A 499 26.79 -16.21 -49.24
CA ARG A 499 27.54 -17.42 -49.58
C ARG A 499 26.73 -18.34 -50.48
N LYS A 500 25.46 -18.61 -50.11
CA LYS A 500 24.58 -19.46 -50.93
C LYS A 500 24.29 -18.86 -52.31
N GLU A 501 24.08 -17.55 -52.40
CA GLU A 501 23.91 -16.85 -53.67
C GLU A 501 25.14 -17.05 -54.56
N LEU A 502 26.36 -16.88 -54.02
CA LEU A 502 27.61 -17.06 -54.74
C LEU A 502 27.84 -18.52 -55.18
N GLU A 503 27.46 -19.49 -54.34
CA GLU A 503 27.52 -20.92 -54.68
C GLU A 503 26.56 -21.27 -55.83
N CYS A 504 25.36 -20.66 -55.88
CA CYS A 504 24.39 -20.80 -56.94
C CYS A 504 24.88 -20.17 -58.27
N GLU A 505 25.39 -18.96 -58.23
CA GLU A 505 25.97 -18.27 -59.39
C GLU A 505 27.13 -19.05 -59.95
N PHE A 506 27.94 -19.62 -59.08
CA PHE A 506 29.08 -20.42 -59.48
C PHE A 506 28.68 -21.75 -60.13
N LYS A 507 27.65 -22.42 -59.68
CA LYS A 507 27.08 -23.60 -60.28
C LYS A 507 26.52 -23.30 -61.68
N ALA A 508 25.74 -22.23 -61.80
CA ALA A 508 25.19 -21.81 -63.10
C ALA A 508 26.26 -21.48 -64.14
N PHE A 509 27.40 -20.89 -63.73
CA PHE A 509 28.53 -20.62 -64.60
C PHE A 509 29.23 -21.89 -65.05
N LYS A 510 29.39 -22.91 -64.18
CA LYS A 510 29.96 -24.22 -64.51
C LYS A 510 29.16 -24.95 -65.57
N GLU A 511 27.83 -24.88 -65.48
CA GLU A 511 26.92 -25.53 -66.43
C GLU A 511 26.95 -24.87 -67.79
N LYS A 512 27.22 -23.56 -67.87
CA LYS A 512 27.18 -22.77 -69.08
C LYS A 512 28.46 -22.87 -69.94
N ASN A 513 29.62 -23.23 -69.38
CA ASN A 513 30.91 -23.21 -70.06
C ASN A 513 31.67 -24.54 -69.92
N ASN A 514 31.19 -25.57 -70.59
CA ASN A 514 31.81 -26.92 -70.60
C ASN A 514 33.19 -27.06 -71.37
N ALA A 515 33.63 -26.03 -72.09
CA ALA A 515 34.85 -26.10 -72.91
C ALA A 515 36.15 -25.63 -72.21
N ASP A 516 36.07 -24.68 -71.27
CA ASP A 516 37.23 -24.19 -70.49
C ASP A 516 37.33 -24.83 -69.10
N SER A 517 36.67 -25.96 -68.94
CA SER A 517 36.29 -26.53 -67.68
C SER A 517 37.41 -27.05 -66.76
N ILE A 518 38.56 -27.43 -67.29
CA ILE A 518 39.59 -28.06 -66.42
C ILE A 518 40.35 -27.05 -65.59
N LYS A 519 40.72 -25.92 -66.16
CA LYS A 519 41.43 -24.88 -65.46
C LYS A 519 40.49 -24.10 -64.51
N ILE A 520 39.29 -23.87 -65.00
CA ILE A 520 38.22 -23.23 -64.19
C ILE A 520 37.73 -24.15 -63.07
N LYS A 521 37.64 -25.46 -63.31
CA LYS A 521 37.32 -26.47 -62.29
C LYS A 521 38.35 -26.46 -61.13
N GLN A 522 39.62 -26.34 -61.47
CA GLN A 522 40.71 -26.37 -60.51
C GLN A 522 40.73 -25.10 -59.66
N GLU A 523 40.64 -23.92 -60.28
CA GLU A 523 40.54 -22.62 -59.60
C GLU A 523 39.24 -22.50 -58.79
N SER A 524 38.14 -23.06 -59.30
CA SER A 524 36.84 -23.11 -58.60
C SER A 524 36.87 -24.01 -57.38
N SER A 525 37.49 -25.16 -57.45
CA SER A 525 37.66 -26.13 -56.36
C SER A 525 38.48 -25.51 -55.19
N ASP A 526 39.57 -24.81 -55.55
CA ASP A 526 40.40 -24.11 -54.52
C ASP A 526 39.65 -23.00 -53.81
N ILE A 527 38.84 -22.25 -54.56
CA ILE A 527 38.03 -21.19 -53.93
C ILE A 527 36.88 -21.76 -53.10
N GLU A 528 36.23 -22.84 -53.56
CA GLU A 528 35.18 -23.52 -52.76
C GLU A 528 35.74 -24.13 -51.47
N GLY A 529 36.97 -24.72 -51.55
CA GLY A 529 37.68 -25.21 -50.37
C GLY A 529 37.96 -24.10 -49.35
N LYS A 530 38.41 -22.97 -49.89
CA LYS A 530 38.64 -21.80 -49.02
C LYS A 530 37.34 -21.24 -48.40
N ILE A 531 36.25 -21.12 -49.17
CA ILE A 531 34.94 -20.68 -48.67
C ILE A 531 34.40 -21.66 -47.62
N ALA A 532 34.52 -22.97 -47.83
CA ALA A 532 34.11 -24.01 -46.88
C ALA A 532 34.94 -23.95 -45.59
N SER A 533 36.26 -23.76 -45.70
CA SER A 533 37.13 -23.53 -44.53
C SER A 533 36.73 -22.30 -43.72
N PHE A 534 36.44 -21.20 -44.41
CA PHE A 534 35.96 -19.99 -43.76
C PHE A 534 34.61 -20.19 -43.11
N SER A 535 33.69 -20.91 -43.75
CA SER A 535 32.38 -21.25 -43.15
C SER A 535 32.53 -22.03 -41.86
N ASN A 536 33.42 -23.01 -41.81
CA ASN A 536 33.69 -23.78 -40.61
C ASN A 536 34.32 -22.93 -39.50
N HIS A 537 35.18 -21.98 -39.89
CA HIS A 537 35.73 -21.03 -38.90
C HIS A 537 34.68 -20.09 -38.35
N ILE A 538 33.77 -19.60 -39.16
CA ILE A 538 32.63 -18.76 -38.72
C ILE A 538 31.70 -19.56 -37.80
N GLU A 539 31.37 -20.82 -38.17
CA GLU A 539 30.51 -21.69 -37.34
C GLU A 539 31.16 -22.03 -35.99
N LYS A 540 32.48 -22.28 -35.99
CA LYS A 540 33.23 -22.51 -34.75
C LYS A 540 33.22 -21.26 -33.84
N ASN A 541 33.44 -20.10 -34.43
CA ASN A 541 33.40 -18.83 -33.71
C ASN A 541 31.99 -18.54 -33.16
N LEU A 542 30.93 -18.90 -33.89
CA LEU A 542 29.55 -18.82 -33.41
C LEU A 542 29.29 -19.73 -32.21
N LYS A 543 29.76 -20.98 -32.24
CA LYS A 543 29.62 -21.91 -31.10
C LYS A 543 30.39 -21.45 -29.87
N GLU A 544 31.59 -20.91 -30.05
CA GLU A 544 32.37 -20.36 -28.94
C GLU A 544 31.66 -19.17 -28.30
N LYS A 545 31.02 -18.30 -29.11
CA LYS A 545 30.17 -17.20 -28.62
C LYS A 545 28.95 -17.70 -27.86
N GLU A 546 28.26 -18.72 -28.36
CA GLU A 546 27.09 -19.29 -27.71
C GLU A 546 27.43 -19.88 -26.33
N ASN A 547 28.60 -20.54 -26.23
CA ASN A 547 29.12 -21.04 -24.97
C ASN A 547 29.41 -19.90 -23.97
N ILE A 548 30.01 -18.80 -24.44
CA ILE A 548 30.25 -17.62 -23.58
C ILE A 548 28.93 -16.98 -23.15
N HIS A 549 27.93 -16.94 -24.03
CA HIS A 549 26.62 -16.42 -23.69
C HIS A 549 25.91 -17.26 -22.61
N GLN A 550 25.98 -18.60 -22.76
CA GLN A 550 25.47 -19.51 -21.74
C GLN A 550 26.22 -19.35 -20.42
N ALA A 551 27.53 -19.15 -20.46
CA ALA A 551 28.35 -18.89 -19.27
C ALA A 551 27.98 -17.56 -18.61
N ILE A 552 27.72 -16.53 -19.40
CA ILE A 552 27.23 -15.23 -18.90
C ILE A 552 25.84 -15.38 -18.26
N GLN A 553 24.91 -16.10 -18.90
CA GLN A 553 23.57 -16.37 -18.35
C GLN A 553 23.64 -17.18 -17.05
N ALA A 554 24.46 -18.25 -17.04
CA ALA A 554 24.67 -19.06 -15.84
C ALA A 554 25.27 -18.23 -14.68
N LEU A 555 26.21 -17.36 -15.01
CA LEU A 555 26.80 -16.45 -14.03
C LEU A 555 25.79 -15.42 -13.50
N GLN A 556 24.88 -14.93 -14.35
CA GLN A 556 23.83 -14.01 -13.96
C GLN A 556 22.81 -14.64 -13.00
N LEU A 557 22.49 -15.93 -13.18
CA LEU A 557 21.64 -16.68 -12.26
C LEU A 557 22.28 -16.86 -10.87
N GLN A 558 23.61 -16.78 -10.81
CA GLN A 558 24.39 -16.88 -9.55
C GLN A 558 24.73 -15.52 -8.96
N LYS A 559 24.03 -14.46 -9.38
CA LYS A 559 24.28 -13.07 -8.94
C LYS A 559 24.24 -12.96 -7.42
N PRO A 560 25.34 -12.58 -6.77
CA PRO A 560 25.41 -12.48 -5.31
C PRO A 560 24.47 -11.41 -4.78
N SER A 561 23.82 -11.71 -3.65
CA SER A 561 23.04 -10.74 -2.90
C SER A 561 23.90 -9.53 -2.52
N TRP A 562 23.26 -8.36 -2.30
CA TRP A 562 23.97 -7.10 -2.08
C TRP A 562 24.90 -7.10 -0.85
N PHE A 563 24.76 -8.07 0.06
CA PHE A 563 25.57 -8.25 1.27
C PHE A 563 26.86 -9.08 1.06
N GLN A 564 27.04 -9.75 -0.07
CA GLN A 564 28.15 -10.68 -0.29
C GLN A 564 29.31 -10.02 -1.03
N PHE A 565 30.11 -9.21 -0.33
CA PHE A 565 31.16 -8.37 -0.94
C PHE A 565 32.26 -9.15 -1.65
N ALA A 566 32.73 -10.28 -1.10
CA ALA A 566 33.77 -11.12 -1.73
C ALA A 566 33.24 -11.78 -3.02
N ALA A 567 32.04 -12.35 -2.95
CA ALA A 567 31.39 -12.96 -4.10
C ALA A 567 31.09 -11.96 -5.23
N LYS A 568 30.84 -10.68 -4.88
CA LYS A 568 30.65 -9.60 -5.87
C LYS A 568 31.94 -9.25 -6.62
N LYS A 569 33.06 -9.28 -5.94
CA LYS A 569 34.36 -9.01 -6.59
C LYS A 569 34.66 -10.11 -7.60
N GLU A 570 34.46 -11.37 -7.20
CA GLU A 570 34.65 -12.53 -8.06
C GLU A 570 33.64 -12.54 -9.24
N PHE A 571 32.39 -12.19 -9.00
CA PHE A 571 31.35 -12.05 -10.03
C PHE A 571 31.75 -10.97 -11.06
N LYS A 572 32.20 -9.80 -10.59
CA LYS A 572 32.63 -8.71 -11.47
C LYS A 572 33.86 -9.11 -12.30
N GLU A 573 34.80 -9.85 -11.71
CA GLU A 573 36.02 -10.31 -12.38
C GLU A 573 35.70 -11.38 -13.45
N LYS A 574 34.81 -12.33 -13.15
CA LYS A 574 34.32 -13.31 -14.11
C LYS A 574 33.52 -12.65 -15.26
N MET A 575 32.66 -11.69 -14.96
CA MET A 575 31.95 -10.93 -15.98
C MET A 575 32.88 -10.14 -16.88
N ARG A 576 33.96 -9.56 -16.32
CA ARG A 576 34.98 -8.85 -17.11
C ARG A 576 35.73 -9.81 -18.02
N CYS A 577 36.16 -10.98 -17.51
CA CYS A 577 36.85 -11.99 -18.28
C CYS A 577 36.01 -12.45 -19.47
N PHE A 578 34.74 -12.78 -19.26
CA PHE A 578 33.85 -13.18 -20.37
C PHE A 578 33.58 -12.03 -21.36
N SER A 579 33.55 -10.78 -20.87
CA SER A 579 33.43 -9.63 -21.78
C SER A 579 34.67 -9.41 -22.64
N GLU A 580 35.86 -9.63 -22.08
CA GLU A 580 37.15 -9.57 -22.80
C GLU A 580 37.22 -10.69 -23.82
N GLU A 581 36.86 -11.94 -23.45
CA GLU A 581 36.79 -13.07 -24.38
C GLU A 581 35.78 -12.83 -25.51
N LEU A 582 34.63 -12.24 -25.21
CA LEU A 582 33.63 -11.89 -26.23
C LEU A 582 34.15 -10.80 -27.17
N LEU A 583 34.92 -9.83 -26.68
CA LEU A 583 35.58 -8.80 -27.49
C LEU A 583 36.67 -9.38 -28.38
N GLU A 584 37.45 -10.37 -27.93
CA GLU A 584 38.42 -11.09 -28.73
C GLU A 584 37.76 -11.87 -29.87
N LEU A 585 36.65 -12.58 -29.58
CA LEU A 585 35.88 -13.29 -30.59
C LEU A 585 35.27 -12.35 -31.64
N LEU A 586 34.86 -11.13 -31.20
CA LEU A 586 34.37 -10.08 -32.10
C LEU A 586 35.49 -9.54 -33.02
N ALA A 587 36.72 -9.37 -32.48
CA ALA A 587 37.88 -8.96 -33.27
C ALA A 587 38.21 -10.02 -34.34
N LYS A 588 38.23 -11.30 -33.95
CA LYS A 588 38.45 -12.46 -34.83
C LYS A 588 37.36 -12.58 -35.89
N GLU A 589 36.14 -12.27 -35.59
CA GLU A 589 35.03 -12.23 -36.56
C GLU A 589 35.23 -11.12 -37.60
N LYS A 590 35.72 -9.95 -37.20
CA LYS A 590 36.08 -8.88 -38.17
C LYS A 590 37.18 -9.31 -39.13
N GLU A 591 38.19 -10.03 -38.63
CA GLU A 591 39.30 -10.55 -39.43
C GLU A 591 38.80 -11.60 -40.43
N LEU A 592 38.00 -12.58 -39.96
CA LEU A 592 37.36 -13.59 -40.81
C LEU A 592 36.46 -12.97 -41.87
N ASN A 593 35.71 -11.90 -41.54
CA ASN A 593 34.87 -11.19 -42.50
C ASN A 593 35.69 -10.42 -43.55
N LEU A 594 36.84 -9.87 -43.17
CA LEU A 594 37.76 -9.21 -44.11
C LEU A 594 38.35 -10.22 -45.08
N GLU A 595 38.83 -11.37 -44.63
CA GLU A 595 39.36 -12.42 -45.46
C GLU A 595 38.27 -13.04 -46.35
N TYR A 596 37.07 -13.24 -45.87
CA TYR A 596 35.90 -13.64 -46.66
C TYR A 596 35.57 -12.63 -47.76
N SER A 597 35.66 -11.33 -47.45
CA SER A 597 35.49 -10.25 -48.45
C SER A 597 36.59 -10.29 -49.53
N ASN A 598 37.86 -10.58 -49.14
CA ASN A 598 38.99 -10.70 -50.06
C ASN A 598 38.83 -11.91 -50.99
N LEU A 599 38.37 -13.06 -50.48
CA LEU A 599 38.05 -14.25 -51.29
C LEU A 599 36.90 -13.98 -52.25
N LYS A 600 35.91 -13.20 -51.85
CA LYS A 600 34.80 -12.76 -52.70
C LYS A 600 35.29 -11.87 -53.84
N GLU A 601 36.25 -11.02 -53.58
CA GLU A 601 36.89 -10.19 -54.59
C GLU A 601 37.76 -11.04 -55.56
N GLY A 602 38.49 -12.03 -55.05
CA GLY A 602 39.19 -13.04 -55.84
C GLY A 602 38.26 -13.79 -56.80
N LYS A 603 37.10 -14.25 -56.31
CA LYS A 603 36.04 -14.88 -57.09
C LYS A 603 35.50 -13.93 -58.19
N ARG A 604 35.29 -12.68 -57.89
CA ARG A 604 34.85 -11.63 -58.84
C ARG A 604 35.91 -11.42 -59.96
N ARG A 605 37.21 -11.48 -59.64
CA ARG A 605 38.29 -11.38 -60.67
C ARG A 605 38.26 -12.51 -61.62
N ILE A 606 38.03 -13.74 -61.16
CA ILE A 606 37.88 -14.93 -62.04
C ILE A 606 36.65 -14.74 -62.94
N TYR A 607 35.51 -14.30 -62.44
CA TYR A 607 34.34 -14.04 -63.28
C TYR A 607 34.61 -12.99 -64.37
N ARG A 608 35.32 -11.89 -64.04
CA ARG A 608 35.70 -10.87 -65.04
C ARG A 608 36.70 -11.39 -66.07
N SER A 609 37.54 -12.32 -65.67
CA SER A 609 38.49 -12.94 -66.66
C SER A 609 37.78 -13.87 -67.62
N ILE A 610 36.66 -14.44 -67.19
CA ILE A 610 35.81 -15.32 -68.01
C ILE A 610 34.92 -14.51 -68.95
N GLU A 611 34.34 -13.39 -68.49
CA GLU A 611 33.56 -12.51 -69.33
C GLU A 611 34.38 -11.77 -70.39
N ARG A 612 35.72 -11.69 -70.24
CA ARG A 612 36.65 -11.10 -71.20
C ARG A 612 37.23 -12.09 -72.19
N LYS A 613 37.00 -13.37 -71.94
CA LYS A 613 37.31 -14.45 -72.92
C LYS A 613 36.02 -14.95 -73.58
#